data_01fbea256e7b28a5855fe37321dd1c9b
#
_entry.id   01fbea256e7b28a5855fe37321dd1c9b
#
_cell.length_a   1.000
_cell.length_b   1.000
_cell.length_c   1.000
_cell.angle_alpha   90.00
_cell.angle_beta   90.00
_cell.angle_gamma   90.00
#
_symmetry.space_group_name_H-M   'P 1'
#
loop_
_entity.id
_entity.type
_entity.pdbx_description
1 polymer ?
#
loop_
_entity_poly.entity_id
_entity_poly.type
_entity_poly.pdbx_seq_one_letter_code
_entity_poly.pdbx_strand_id
1 'polypeptide(L)'
;MLIAVDIASQRLYLLRRDRRAKSWPVSTSARGIGRRIDSYGTPTGVFRIVHKIGAGLPPGEILRDQRPIGRIAMPVEARDDLAASHWITTRILWLSGLEPGWNEGGNVDTFLRHIYIHGTANLGMLGRPASEGCIQMAPRAVIALFRRVGLGTPVLIIPGNGGAVAWIPGLPGEG
;
A
#
# COMPACT_ATOMS: atom_id res chain seq x y z
N MET A 1 -0.26 5.96 -16.11
CA MET A 1 -0.65 5.00 -15.08
C MET A 1 -0.58 5.69 -13.73
N LEU A 2 -1.59 5.53 -12.88
CA LEU A 2 -1.67 6.15 -11.54
C LEU A 2 -2.18 5.09 -10.56
N ILE A 3 -1.59 5.02 -9.38
CA ILE A 3 -2.15 4.26 -8.24
C ILE A 3 -2.94 5.25 -7.38
N ALA A 4 -4.18 4.89 -7.03
CA ALA A 4 -4.97 5.62 -6.04
C ALA A 4 -5.28 4.68 -4.86
N VAL A 5 -5.02 5.12 -3.65
CA VAL A 5 -5.37 4.41 -2.41
C VAL A 5 -6.43 5.22 -1.68
N ASP A 6 -7.59 4.62 -1.48
CA ASP A 6 -8.68 5.20 -0.71
C ASP A 6 -8.70 4.55 0.68
N ILE A 7 -8.37 5.35 1.69
CA ILE A 7 -8.27 4.87 3.08
C ILE A 7 -9.66 4.51 3.63
N ALA A 8 -10.70 5.27 3.30
CA ALA A 8 -12.04 5.00 3.84
C ALA A 8 -12.61 3.68 3.32
N SER A 9 -12.46 3.40 2.02
CA SER A 9 -12.94 2.15 1.41
C SER A 9 -11.96 0.99 1.54
N GLN A 10 -10.75 1.22 2.06
CA GLN A 10 -9.65 0.23 2.15
C GLN A 10 -9.39 -0.46 0.81
N ARG A 11 -9.28 0.35 -0.25
CA ARG A 11 -9.05 -0.13 -1.61
C ARG A 11 -7.92 0.60 -2.29
N LEU A 12 -7.16 -0.15 -3.08
CA LEU A 12 -6.18 0.38 -4.02
C LEU A 12 -6.70 0.18 -5.44
N TYR A 13 -6.61 1.23 -6.24
CA TYR A 13 -6.97 1.28 -7.64
C TYR A 13 -5.74 1.51 -8.52
N LEU A 14 -5.62 0.77 -9.60
CA LEU A 14 -4.66 1.02 -10.67
C LEU A 14 -5.41 1.61 -11.86
N LEU A 15 -5.18 2.88 -12.12
CA LEU A 15 -5.85 3.67 -13.14
C LEU A 15 -4.99 3.74 -14.41
N ARG A 16 -5.62 3.57 -15.56
CA ARG A 16 -5.04 3.71 -16.88
C ARG A 16 -5.96 4.58 -17.73
N ARG A 17 -5.37 5.42 -18.57
CA ARG A 17 -6.11 6.36 -19.41
C ARG A 17 -7.06 5.67 -20.41
N ASP A 18 -6.70 4.45 -20.83
CA ASP A 18 -7.30 3.71 -21.94
C ASP A 18 -8.06 2.45 -21.51
N ARG A 19 -8.14 2.17 -20.21
CA ARG A 19 -8.69 0.90 -19.73
C ARG A 19 -9.43 1.05 -18.42
N ARG A 20 -10.36 0.12 -18.18
CA ARG A 20 -11.06 -0.04 -16.91
C ARG A 20 -10.05 -0.16 -15.76
N ALA A 21 -10.28 0.55 -14.67
CA ALA A 21 -9.47 0.46 -13.46
C ALA A 21 -9.45 -0.97 -12.91
N LYS A 22 -8.28 -1.38 -12.41
CA LYS A 22 -8.19 -2.60 -11.58
C LYS A 22 -8.17 -2.17 -10.12
N SER A 23 -8.83 -2.92 -9.25
CA SER A 23 -8.81 -2.63 -7.83
C SER A 23 -8.59 -3.87 -6.98
N TRP A 24 -8.05 -3.65 -5.77
CA TRP A 24 -7.81 -4.69 -4.79
C TRP A 24 -8.11 -4.17 -3.39
N PRO A 25 -8.62 -5.02 -2.48
CA PRO A 25 -8.69 -4.68 -1.08
C PRO A 25 -7.27 -4.51 -0.51
N VAL A 26 -7.12 -3.58 0.41
CA VAL A 26 -5.87 -3.31 1.13
C VAL A 26 -6.14 -3.19 2.62
N SER A 27 -5.07 -3.13 3.43
CA SER A 27 -5.12 -2.68 4.81
C SER A 27 -4.17 -1.50 4.95
N THR A 28 -4.69 -0.38 5.46
CA THR A 28 -3.90 0.78 5.87
C THR A 28 -3.75 0.80 7.40
N SER A 29 -3.21 1.86 7.96
CA SER A 29 -2.94 1.92 9.40
C SER A 29 -4.17 1.74 10.28
N ALA A 30 -4.05 0.90 11.31
CA ALA A 30 -5.01 0.80 12.41
C ALA A 30 -5.15 2.11 13.23
N ARG A 31 -4.13 2.98 13.16
CA ARG A 31 -4.13 4.31 13.79
C ARG A 31 -4.70 5.41 12.88
N GLY A 32 -5.20 5.03 11.69
CA GLY A 32 -5.77 5.96 10.73
C GLY A 32 -4.71 6.77 9.98
N ILE A 33 -5.04 8.02 9.66
CA ILE A 33 -4.18 8.94 8.90
C ILE A 33 -3.14 9.56 9.84
N GLY A 34 -1.87 9.60 9.40
CA GLY A 34 -0.82 10.25 10.14
C GLY A 34 0.40 10.55 9.29
N ARG A 35 0.92 11.77 9.39
CA ARG A 35 2.06 12.26 8.60
C ARG A 35 3.40 12.13 9.33
N ARG A 36 3.40 12.35 10.63
CA ARG A 36 4.64 12.41 11.45
C ARG A 36 5.24 11.02 11.65
N ILE A 37 6.56 10.99 11.86
CA ILE A 37 7.32 9.74 12.03
C ILE A 37 6.77 8.84 13.13
N ASP A 38 6.32 9.40 14.24
CA ASP A 38 5.82 8.64 15.40
C ASP A 38 4.31 8.41 15.38
N SER A 39 3.63 8.80 14.29
CA SER A 39 2.17 8.64 14.19
C SER A 39 1.73 7.21 13.97
N TYR A 40 2.59 6.38 13.37
CA TYR A 40 2.23 5.05 12.85
C TYR A 40 1.02 5.08 11.90
N GLY A 41 0.59 6.27 11.48
CA GLY A 41 -0.52 6.47 10.55
C GLY A 41 -0.10 6.36 9.10
N THR A 42 -1.06 6.08 8.22
CA THR A 42 -0.84 6.14 6.76
C THR A 42 -0.84 7.60 6.32
N PRO A 43 0.22 8.08 5.65
CA PRO A 43 0.25 9.45 5.15
C PRO A 43 -0.67 9.61 3.94
N THR A 44 -1.15 10.85 3.73
CA THR A 44 -1.97 11.23 2.58
C THR A 44 -1.23 12.20 1.67
N GLY A 45 -1.71 12.34 0.43
CA GLY A 45 -1.15 13.25 -0.56
C GLY A 45 -0.61 12.52 -1.79
N VAL A 46 0.37 13.14 -2.44
CA VAL A 46 0.98 12.67 -3.68
C VAL A 46 2.36 12.07 -3.41
N PHE A 47 2.59 10.89 -3.98
CA PHE A 47 3.83 10.12 -3.83
C PHE A 47 4.28 9.57 -5.18
N ARG A 48 5.48 9.02 -5.20
CA ARG A 48 6.00 8.20 -6.31
C ARG A 48 6.65 6.92 -5.78
N ILE A 49 6.70 5.89 -6.62
CA ILE A 49 7.49 4.69 -6.35
C ILE A 49 8.96 4.99 -6.61
N VAL A 50 9.81 4.82 -5.60
CA VAL A 50 11.26 5.06 -5.71
C VAL A 50 12.08 3.78 -5.71
N HIS A 51 11.60 2.70 -5.08
CA HIS A 51 12.22 1.37 -5.15
C HIS A 51 11.19 0.28 -5.36
N LYS A 52 11.61 -0.78 -6.04
CA LYS A 52 10.84 -2.00 -6.28
C LYS A 52 11.71 -3.19 -5.86
N ILE A 53 11.29 -3.91 -4.82
CA ILE A 53 12.06 -4.98 -4.20
C ILE A 53 11.26 -6.28 -4.22
N GLY A 54 11.97 -7.40 -4.38
CA GLY A 54 11.39 -8.74 -4.34
C GLY A 54 11.00 -9.29 -5.71
N ALA A 55 11.52 -8.74 -6.83
CA ALA A 55 11.29 -9.32 -8.15
C ALA A 55 11.73 -10.81 -8.17
N GLY A 56 10.87 -11.68 -8.72
CA GLY A 56 11.16 -13.12 -8.82
C GLY A 56 10.94 -13.93 -7.53
N LEU A 57 10.80 -13.31 -6.37
CA LEU A 57 10.57 -14.03 -5.12
C LEU A 57 9.21 -14.76 -5.13
N PRO A 58 9.11 -15.92 -4.46
CA PRO A 58 7.84 -16.63 -4.31
C PRO A 58 6.82 -15.81 -3.50
N PRO A 59 5.51 -16.05 -3.69
CA PRO A 59 4.47 -15.45 -2.84
C PRO A 59 4.69 -15.82 -1.38
N GLY A 60 4.55 -14.85 -0.48
CA GLY A 60 4.72 -15.07 0.96
C GLY A 60 6.15 -14.99 1.47
N GLU A 61 7.17 -14.90 0.59
CA GLU A 61 8.55 -14.71 1.04
C GLU A 61 8.65 -13.50 1.97
N ILE A 62 9.19 -13.73 3.17
CA ILE A 62 9.36 -12.66 4.18
C ILE A 62 10.55 -11.81 3.82
N LEU A 63 10.34 -10.49 3.87
CA LEU A 63 11.36 -9.48 3.65
C LEU A 63 11.66 -8.76 4.98
N ARG A 64 12.89 -8.87 5.46
CA ARG A 64 13.40 -8.12 6.61
C ARG A 64 14.50 -7.20 6.14
N ASP A 65 14.45 -5.92 6.56
CA ASP A 65 15.38 -4.90 6.08
C ASP A 65 15.52 -4.89 4.54
N GLN A 66 14.36 -5.01 3.86
CA GLN A 66 14.21 -5.06 2.39
C GLN A 66 14.90 -6.24 1.71
N ARG A 67 15.31 -7.28 2.47
CA ARG A 67 15.98 -8.49 1.95
C ARG A 67 15.18 -9.75 2.25
N PRO A 68 15.13 -10.71 1.33
CA PRO A 68 14.49 -11.99 1.59
C PRO A 68 15.28 -12.76 2.65
N ILE A 69 14.57 -13.46 3.53
CA ILE A 69 15.18 -14.27 4.60
C ILE A 69 15.05 -15.79 4.37
N GLY A 70 14.55 -16.20 3.21
CA GLY A 70 14.38 -17.62 2.87
C GLY A 70 13.24 -18.29 3.63
N ARG A 71 12.25 -17.55 4.10
CA ARG A 71 11.09 -18.06 4.83
C ARG A 71 9.79 -17.59 4.21
N ILE A 72 8.85 -18.50 4.04
CA ILE A 72 7.51 -18.21 3.54
C ILE A 72 6.57 -18.02 4.73
N ALA A 73 5.93 -16.85 4.81
CA ALA A 73 4.85 -16.62 5.75
C ALA A 73 3.59 -17.36 5.27
N MET A 74 3.02 -18.17 6.15
CA MET A 74 1.76 -18.85 5.86
C MET A 74 0.61 -17.85 5.92
N PRO A 75 -0.32 -17.89 4.96
CA PRO A 75 -1.51 -17.05 5.01
C PRO A 75 -2.33 -17.30 6.26
N VAL A 76 -2.78 -16.23 6.90
CA VAL A 76 -3.64 -16.26 8.08
C VAL A 76 -4.97 -15.58 7.75
N GLU A 77 -6.04 -16.34 7.87
CA GLU A 77 -7.41 -15.84 7.67
C GLU A 77 -8.05 -15.36 8.98
N ALA A 78 -7.47 -15.77 10.13
CA ALA A 78 -7.93 -15.33 11.44
C ALA A 78 -7.65 -13.83 11.64
N ARG A 79 -8.62 -13.11 12.22
CA ARG A 79 -8.53 -11.66 12.41
C ARG A 79 -7.63 -11.23 13.57
N ASP A 80 -7.27 -12.16 14.45
CA ASP A 80 -6.64 -11.87 15.73
C ASP A 80 -5.15 -12.25 15.80
N ASP A 81 -4.55 -12.72 14.70
CA ASP A 81 -3.12 -13.00 14.67
C ASP A 81 -2.32 -11.72 14.39
N LEU A 82 -2.03 -10.98 15.45
CA LEU A 82 -1.22 -9.76 15.40
C LEU A 82 0.20 -10.03 14.91
N ALA A 83 0.77 -11.20 15.17
CA ALA A 83 2.12 -11.54 14.72
C ALA A 83 2.23 -11.60 13.19
N ALA A 84 1.22 -12.12 12.51
CA ALA A 84 1.18 -12.18 11.05
C ALA A 84 0.98 -10.80 10.40
N SER A 85 0.43 -9.82 11.11
CA SER A 85 0.17 -8.48 10.58
C SER A 85 1.45 -7.65 10.34
N HIS A 86 2.54 -7.97 11.03
CA HIS A 86 3.80 -7.23 10.95
C HIS A 86 4.75 -7.72 9.85
N TRP A 87 4.48 -8.89 9.22
CA TRP A 87 5.34 -9.39 8.16
C TRP A 87 5.18 -8.60 6.86
N ILE A 88 6.30 -8.05 6.40
CA ILE A 88 6.43 -7.56 5.03
C ILE A 88 6.77 -8.76 4.16
N THR A 89 5.94 -9.06 3.16
CA THR A 89 6.12 -10.25 2.33
C THR A 89 6.09 -9.93 0.84
N THR A 90 6.56 -10.87 0.04
CA THR A 90 6.33 -10.98 -1.39
C THR A 90 6.99 -9.90 -2.25
N ARG A 91 6.61 -8.63 -2.08
CA ARG A 91 7.08 -7.47 -2.88
C ARG A 91 7.00 -6.21 -2.02
N ILE A 92 7.90 -5.28 -2.30
CA ILE A 92 7.87 -3.92 -1.77
C ILE A 92 7.86 -2.93 -2.94
N LEU A 93 6.92 -2.01 -2.91
CA LEU A 93 6.93 -0.76 -3.65
C LEU A 93 7.15 0.37 -2.63
N TRP A 94 8.34 0.92 -2.57
CA TRP A 94 8.70 1.94 -1.59
C TRP A 94 8.29 3.31 -2.10
N LEU A 95 7.61 4.08 -1.26
CA LEU A 95 7.07 5.38 -1.60
C LEU A 95 7.97 6.51 -1.11
N SER A 96 8.04 7.58 -1.88
CA SER A 96 8.57 8.87 -1.47
C SER A 96 7.49 9.93 -1.69
N GLY A 97 7.34 10.85 -0.74
CA GLY A 97 6.45 11.99 -0.87
C GLY A 97 6.90 12.95 -1.97
N LEU A 98 6.00 13.79 -2.44
CA LEU A 98 6.25 14.83 -3.43
C LEU A 98 5.80 16.22 -2.97
N GLU A 99 5.38 16.35 -1.71
CA GLU A 99 4.83 17.59 -1.15
C GLU A 99 5.70 18.01 0.05
N PRO A 100 6.66 18.95 -0.15
CA PRO A 100 7.57 19.39 0.91
C PRO A 100 6.82 19.90 2.15
N GLY A 101 7.25 19.44 3.33
CA GLY A 101 6.62 19.78 4.61
C GLY A 101 5.27 19.10 4.87
N TRP A 102 4.72 18.37 3.90
CA TRP A 102 3.51 17.57 4.07
C TRP A 102 3.79 16.08 4.16
N ASN A 103 4.51 15.52 3.19
CA ASN A 103 4.90 14.11 3.13
C ASN A 103 6.36 13.90 2.66
N GLU A 104 7.09 14.98 2.47
CA GLU A 104 8.50 14.99 2.09
C GLU A 104 9.30 15.90 3.05
N GLY A 105 10.43 15.39 3.52
CA GLY A 105 11.39 16.10 4.37
C GLY A 105 11.05 16.12 5.87
N GLY A 106 12.07 16.35 6.70
CA GLY A 106 11.94 16.46 8.15
C GLY A 106 11.25 15.25 8.80
N ASN A 107 10.37 15.53 9.77
CA ASN A 107 9.68 14.51 10.55
C ASN A 107 8.40 13.97 9.86
N VAL A 108 8.11 14.38 8.63
CA VAL A 108 6.99 13.88 7.83
C VAL A 108 7.45 13.09 6.60
N ASP A 109 8.75 12.88 6.45
CA ASP A 109 9.34 12.24 5.28
C ASP A 109 8.88 10.79 5.11
N THR A 110 8.12 10.54 4.06
CA THR A 110 7.53 9.24 3.73
C THR A 110 8.58 8.16 3.47
N PHE A 111 9.69 8.54 2.79
CA PHE A 111 10.76 7.60 2.49
C PHE A 111 11.48 7.16 3.76
N LEU A 112 11.84 8.09 4.63
CA LEU A 112 12.48 7.79 5.92
C LEU A 112 11.55 7.04 6.89
N ARG A 113 10.24 7.21 6.75
CA ARG A 113 9.23 6.46 7.50
C ARG A 113 9.00 5.04 7.00
N HIS A 114 9.69 4.63 5.91
CA HIS A 114 9.56 3.30 5.32
C HIS A 114 8.11 2.95 4.94
N ILE A 115 7.39 3.90 4.33
CA ILE A 115 6.02 3.66 3.86
C ILE A 115 6.06 2.88 2.54
N TYR A 116 5.50 1.68 2.57
CA TYR A 116 5.48 0.74 1.45
C TYR A 116 4.06 0.36 1.03
N ILE A 117 3.92 -0.04 -0.24
CA ILE A 117 2.88 -0.96 -0.68
C ILE A 117 3.54 -2.34 -0.72
N HIS A 118 3.05 -3.30 0.07
CA HIS A 118 3.70 -4.61 0.19
C HIS A 118 2.71 -5.75 0.41
N GLY A 119 3.18 -6.99 0.25
CA GLY A 119 2.39 -8.18 0.56
C GLY A 119 2.30 -8.44 2.05
N THR A 120 1.19 -8.99 2.49
CA THR A 120 0.97 -9.44 3.87
C THR A 120 0.55 -10.91 3.91
N ALA A 121 0.83 -11.58 5.03
CA ALA A 121 0.29 -12.89 5.33
C ALA A 121 -1.09 -12.84 5.99
N ASN A 122 -1.45 -11.69 6.60
CA ASN A 122 -2.72 -11.52 7.30
C ASN A 122 -3.85 -11.16 6.32
N LEU A 123 -4.40 -12.19 5.65
CA LEU A 123 -5.43 -12.02 4.64
C LEU A 123 -6.79 -11.65 5.23
N GLY A 124 -7.08 -12.10 6.45
CA GLY A 124 -8.35 -11.81 7.14
C GLY A 124 -8.56 -10.33 7.50
N MET A 125 -7.47 -9.53 7.46
CA MET A 125 -7.54 -8.09 7.73
C MET A 125 -7.65 -7.23 6.48
N LEU A 126 -7.55 -7.80 5.28
CA LEU A 126 -7.72 -7.02 4.05
C LEU A 126 -9.14 -6.44 3.95
N GLY A 127 -9.23 -5.18 3.57
CA GLY A 127 -10.47 -4.40 3.60
C GLY A 127 -10.74 -3.69 4.94
N ARG A 128 -9.78 -3.77 5.88
CA ARG A 128 -9.86 -3.12 7.20
C ARG A 128 -8.53 -2.47 7.58
N PRO A 129 -8.52 -1.41 8.40
CA PRO A 129 -7.30 -0.85 8.95
C PRO A 129 -6.59 -1.85 9.89
N ALA A 130 -5.32 -2.18 9.62
CA ALA A 130 -4.58 -3.18 10.41
C ALA A 130 -3.06 -2.96 10.41
N SER A 131 -2.51 -2.09 9.57
CA SER A 131 -1.06 -1.86 9.47
C SER A 131 -0.56 -0.81 10.46
N GLU A 132 0.74 -0.56 10.44
CA GLU A 132 1.42 0.51 11.17
C GLU A 132 1.89 1.64 10.22
N GLY A 133 1.12 1.92 9.17
CA GLY A 133 1.37 3.01 8.21
C GLY A 133 1.47 2.55 6.76
N CYS A 134 2.00 1.38 6.50
CA CYS A 134 2.11 0.80 5.15
C CYS A 134 0.74 0.41 4.57
N ILE A 135 0.72 0.21 3.26
CA ILE A 135 -0.44 -0.31 2.50
C ILE A 135 -0.20 -1.80 2.23
N GLN A 136 -0.95 -2.65 2.92
CA GLN A 136 -0.83 -4.11 2.82
C GLN A 136 -1.76 -4.65 1.74
N MET A 137 -1.28 -5.65 0.99
CA MET A 137 -2.02 -6.32 -0.08
C MET A 137 -1.87 -7.84 0.02
N ALA A 138 -2.83 -8.59 -0.53
CA ALA A 138 -2.64 -10.01 -0.74
C ALA A 138 -1.40 -10.30 -1.62
N PRO A 139 -0.65 -11.40 -1.39
CA PRO A 139 0.57 -11.73 -2.14
C PRO A 139 0.37 -11.74 -3.66
N ARG A 140 -0.70 -12.35 -4.15
CA ARG A 140 -1.01 -12.37 -5.60
C ARG A 140 -1.38 -10.99 -6.14
N ALA A 141 -2.03 -10.16 -5.34
CA ALA A 141 -2.44 -8.81 -5.72
C ALA A 141 -1.22 -7.89 -5.85
N VAL A 142 -0.31 -7.90 -4.87
CA VAL A 142 0.92 -7.08 -4.94
C VAL A 142 1.84 -7.53 -6.09
N ILE A 143 1.93 -8.83 -6.41
CA ILE A 143 2.64 -9.32 -7.59
C ILE A 143 2.00 -8.76 -8.88
N ALA A 144 0.67 -8.80 -8.96
CA ALA A 144 -0.05 -8.29 -10.12
C ALA A 144 0.13 -6.77 -10.31
N LEU A 145 0.15 -6.00 -9.22
CA LEU A 145 0.47 -4.58 -9.23
C LEU A 145 1.92 -4.33 -9.63
N PHE A 146 2.87 -5.01 -8.96
CA PHE A 146 4.31 -4.88 -9.16
C PHE A 146 4.74 -5.05 -10.63
N ARG A 147 4.13 -6.02 -11.34
CA ARG A 147 4.41 -6.28 -12.76
C ARG A 147 3.91 -5.16 -13.69
N ARG A 148 3.00 -4.31 -13.24
CA ARG A 148 2.32 -3.31 -14.06
C ARG A 148 2.86 -1.90 -13.88
N VAL A 149 3.54 -1.63 -12.76
CA VAL A 149 4.04 -0.31 -12.40
C VAL A 149 5.57 -0.25 -12.46
N GLY A 150 6.12 0.92 -12.73
CA GLY A 150 7.55 1.19 -12.77
C GLY A 150 7.98 2.16 -11.67
N LEU A 151 9.30 2.41 -11.59
CA LEU A 151 9.82 3.53 -10.82
C LEU A 151 9.23 4.83 -11.37
N GLY A 152 9.00 5.80 -10.49
CA GLY A 152 8.37 7.08 -10.83
C GLY A 152 6.84 6.99 -11.00
N THR A 153 6.21 5.80 -10.96
CA THR A 153 4.75 5.71 -11.02
C THR A 153 4.14 6.56 -9.89
N PRO A 154 3.24 7.53 -10.22
CA PRO A 154 2.58 8.34 -9.22
C PRO A 154 1.60 7.51 -8.39
N VAL A 155 1.53 7.86 -7.11
CA VAL A 155 0.63 7.26 -6.13
C VAL A 155 -0.11 8.38 -5.40
N LEU A 156 -1.43 8.33 -5.39
CA LEU A 156 -2.28 9.24 -4.65
C LEU A 156 -2.89 8.47 -3.47
N ILE A 157 -2.68 8.95 -2.25
CA ILE A 157 -3.32 8.39 -1.05
C ILE A 157 -4.30 9.43 -0.52
N ILE A 158 -5.59 9.08 -0.50
CA ILE A 158 -6.68 9.97 -0.11
C ILE A 158 -7.38 9.47 1.15
N PRO A 159 -7.87 10.40 2.00
CA PRO A 159 -8.64 10.03 3.20
C PRO A 159 -9.87 9.20 2.89
N GLY A 160 -10.48 9.47 1.72
CA GLY A 160 -11.77 8.92 1.35
C GLY A 160 -12.91 9.67 2.04
N ASN A 161 -13.69 10.40 1.27
CA ASN A 161 -14.92 11.05 1.71
C ASN A 161 -16.00 10.69 0.71
N GLY A 162 -16.34 9.42 0.54
CA GLY A 162 -17.49 8.98 -0.27
C GLY A 162 -17.64 9.54 -1.70
N GLY A 163 -16.96 10.64 -2.03
CA GLY A 163 -17.05 11.33 -3.32
C GLY A 163 -15.71 11.58 -4.02
N ALA A 164 -14.58 11.45 -3.33
CA ALA A 164 -13.27 11.79 -3.92
C ALA A 164 -12.82 10.79 -5.00
N VAL A 165 -13.35 9.58 -4.99
CA VAL A 165 -13.07 8.55 -6.00
C VAL A 165 -14.04 8.66 -7.19
N ALA A 166 -15.20 9.29 -7.00
CA ALA A 166 -16.24 9.42 -8.03
C ALA A 166 -15.83 10.29 -9.22
N TRP A 167 -14.86 11.19 -9.06
CA TRP A 167 -14.37 12.01 -10.18
C TRP A 167 -13.24 11.37 -10.98
N ILE A 168 -12.72 10.21 -10.57
CA ILE A 168 -11.69 9.50 -11.34
C ILE A 168 -12.37 8.80 -12.53
N PRO A 169 -12.10 9.21 -13.78
CA PRO A 169 -12.74 8.60 -14.95
C PRO A 169 -12.46 7.09 -15.01
N GLY A 170 -13.52 6.28 -15.13
CA GLY A 170 -13.43 4.83 -15.31
C GLY A 170 -13.53 4.00 -14.01
N LEU A 171 -13.83 4.63 -12.87
CA LEU A 171 -14.30 3.88 -11.70
C LEU A 171 -15.80 3.60 -11.84
N PRO A 172 -16.27 2.39 -11.47
CA PRO A 172 -17.69 2.14 -11.41
C PRO A 172 -18.28 3.06 -10.33
N GLY A 173 -19.14 3.99 -10.73
CA GLY A 173 -20.03 4.66 -9.81
C GLY A 173 -20.86 3.57 -9.11
N GLU A 174 -21.04 3.67 -7.80
CA GLU A 174 -22.06 2.91 -7.11
C GLU A 174 -23.40 3.31 -7.73
N GLY A 175 -24.01 2.38 -8.46
CA GLY A 175 -25.38 2.46 -8.95
C GLY A 175 -26.34 2.00 -7.88
#